data_82d78d9cbfa90e61e473a8a2bf5bb682
#
_entry.id   82d78d9cbfa90e61e473a8a2bf5bb682
#
_cell.length_a   1.000
_cell.length_b   1.000
_cell.length_c   1.000
_cell.angle_alpha   90.00
_cell.angle_beta   90.00
_cell.angle_gamma   90.00
#
_symmetry.space_group_name_H-M   'P 1'
#
loop_
_entity.id
_entity.type
_entity.pdbx_description
1 polymer ?
#
loop_
_entity_poly.entity_id
_entity_poly.type
_entity_poly.pdbx_seq_one_letter_code
_entity_poly.pdbx_strand_id
1 'polypeptide(L)'
;MGRAAPFVHILFLVFKADLCYSEHADYGKGEKVVRSDEFIDLYKQLEDALEEKFSGMKRRYSSVVFEYINHYESAPVRESLNLCREIRNLMTHSANLGGVPIVEPSEPVVEALRAALEYVQRPPLALEYATTGQRIVCAGLSDRVLKLMAMMDKNGFSHIPILDKKRFIGVFSVSTIFSCLLLDPELRLTQ
;
A
#
# COMPACT_ATOMS: atom_id res chain seq x y z
N MET A 1 -6.83 -31.66 -1.09
CA MET A 1 -7.34 -30.57 -1.95
C MET A 1 -7.37 -29.32 -1.09
N GLY A 2 -6.29 -28.54 -1.15
CA GLY A 2 -6.10 -27.35 -0.33
C GLY A 2 -6.84 -26.15 -0.89
N ARG A 3 -7.69 -25.54 -0.10
CA ARG A 3 -8.19 -24.20 -0.36
C ARG A 3 -7.16 -23.19 0.16
N ALA A 4 -6.51 -22.50 -0.76
CA ALA A 4 -5.64 -21.35 -0.46
C ALA A 4 -6.47 -20.24 0.19
N ALA A 5 -5.91 -19.62 1.23
CA ALA A 5 -6.52 -18.56 2.01
C ALA A 5 -6.79 -17.32 1.14
N PRO A 6 -7.90 -16.59 1.37
CA PRO A 6 -8.31 -15.44 0.57
C PRO A 6 -7.52 -14.15 0.86
N PHE A 7 -6.40 -14.21 1.58
CA PHE A 7 -5.69 -13.01 2.05
C PHE A 7 -4.82 -12.31 1.00
N VAL A 8 -4.56 -12.94 -0.15
CA VAL A 8 -3.70 -12.35 -1.21
C VAL A 8 -4.51 -11.52 -2.22
N HIS A 9 -5.84 -11.60 -2.21
CA HIS A 9 -6.68 -10.96 -3.24
C HIS A 9 -7.14 -9.52 -2.95
N ILE A 10 -6.99 -9.03 -1.72
CA ILE A 10 -7.46 -7.68 -1.37
C ILE A 10 -6.42 -6.60 -1.73
N LEU A 11 -5.14 -6.94 -1.77
CA LEU A 11 -4.09 -5.97 -2.12
C LEU A 11 -4.00 -5.70 -3.65
N PHE A 12 -4.61 -6.56 -4.47
CA PHE A 12 -4.57 -6.43 -5.94
C PHE A 12 -5.76 -5.65 -6.53
N LEU A 13 -6.76 -5.30 -5.73
CA LEU A 13 -8.00 -4.65 -6.20
C LEU A 13 -7.95 -3.12 -6.21
N VAL A 14 -6.91 -2.51 -5.63
CA VAL A 14 -6.78 -1.04 -5.63
C VAL A 14 -5.99 -0.53 -6.84
N PHE A 15 -5.29 -1.40 -7.58
CA PHE A 15 -4.48 -1.02 -8.74
C PHE A 15 -4.80 -1.77 -10.03
N LYS A 16 -6.05 -2.23 -10.20
CA LYS A 16 -6.57 -2.46 -11.55
C LYS A 16 -7.17 -1.15 -12.07
N ALA A 17 -6.35 -0.14 -12.26
CA ALA A 17 -6.59 0.80 -13.33
C ALA A 17 -6.49 -0.04 -14.62
N ASP A 18 -7.62 -0.36 -15.19
CA ASP A 18 -7.71 -1.00 -16.50
C ASP A 18 -6.86 -0.20 -17.47
N LEU A 19 -5.67 -0.72 -17.79
CA LEU A 19 -4.95 -0.35 -18.99
C LEU A 19 -5.75 -0.92 -20.17
N CYS A 20 -6.94 -0.36 -20.36
CA CYS A 20 -7.68 -0.52 -21.58
C CYS A 20 -6.97 0.34 -22.62
N TYR A 21 -6.06 -0.27 -23.36
CA TYR A 21 -5.49 0.30 -24.57
C TYR A 21 -6.62 0.42 -25.60
N SER A 22 -7.32 1.56 -25.59
CA SER A 22 -8.21 1.92 -26.70
C SER A 22 -7.36 2.58 -27.75
N GLU A 23 -7.07 1.85 -28.82
CA GLU A 23 -6.67 2.43 -30.10
C GLU A 23 -7.78 3.40 -30.54
N HIS A 24 -7.39 4.63 -30.76
CA HIS A 24 -8.00 5.80 -31.39
C HIS A 24 -8.12 6.98 -30.41
N ALA A 25 -7.00 7.63 -30.12
CA ALA A 25 -6.99 9.01 -29.66
C ALA A 25 -6.87 9.93 -30.90
N ASP A 26 -7.98 10.57 -31.20
CA ASP A 26 -8.06 11.70 -32.13
C ASP A 26 -7.18 12.86 -31.60
N TYR A 27 -6.12 13.19 -32.32
CA TYR A 27 -5.24 14.32 -31.99
C TYR A 27 -5.96 15.63 -32.31
N GLY A 28 -6.95 16.00 -31.48
CA GLY A 28 -7.54 17.34 -31.49
C GLY A 28 -6.51 18.39 -31.10
N LYS A 29 -6.39 19.46 -31.88
CA LYS A 29 -5.62 20.67 -31.60
C LYS A 29 -6.16 21.36 -30.34
N GLY A 30 -5.63 20.98 -29.16
CA GLY A 30 -5.83 21.65 -27.88
C GLY A 30 -4.46 22.09 -27.36
N GLU A 31 -4.41 23.20 -26.61
CA GLU A 31 -3.24 23.85 -26.03
C GLU A 31 -2.15 22.86 -25.68
N LYS A 32 -0.94 23.10 -26.21
CA LYS A 32 0.25 22.29 -25.94
C LYS A 32 0.68 22.52 -24.49
N VAL A 33 0.01 21.85 -23.56
CA VAL A 33 0.53 21.74 -22.19
C VAL A 33 1.89 21.08 -22.33
N VAL A 34 2.94 21.79 -21.93
CA VAL A 34 4.32 21.30 -22.00
C VAL A 34 4.43 20.25 -20.89
N ARG A 35 4.05 19.01 -21.20
CA ARG A 35 4.06 17.87 -20.26
C ARG A 35 5.41 17.68 -19.58
N SER A 36 6.47 18.08 -20.28
CA SER A 36 7.83 18.05 -19.75
C SER A 36 7.99 18.95 -18.52
N ASP A 37 7.45 20.17 -18.57
CA ASP A 37 7.56 21.12 -17.46
C ASP A 37 6.71 20.62 -16.27
N GLU A 38 5.49 20.18 -16.52
CA GLU A 38 4.62 19.60 -15.51
C GLU A 38 5.26 18.37 -14.82
N PHE A 39 5.85 17.47 -15.63
CA PHE A 39 6.53 16.29 -15.10
C PHE A 39 7.71 16.67 -14.20
N ILE A 40 8.54 17.63 -14.61
CA ILE A 40 9.68 18.08 -13.80
C ILE A 40 9.22 18.75 -12.51
N ASP A 41 8.16 19.56 -12.58
CA ASP A 41 7.59 20.21 -11.39
C ASP A 41 7.02 19.18 -10.41
N LEU A 42 6.28 18.18 -10.89
CA LEU A 42 5.78 17.08 -10.06
C LEU A 42 6.93 16.26 -9.44
N TYR A 43 7.98 15.99 -10.23
CA TYR A 43 9.12 15.24 -9.74
C TYR A 43 9.88 16.01 -8.65
N LYS A 44 10.00 17.32 -8.78
CA LYS A 44 10.57 18.19 -7.74
C LYS A 44 9.72 18.18 -6.48
N GLN A 45 8.40 18.29 -6.60
CA GLN A 45 7.50 18.19 -5.44
C GLN A 45 7.65 16.83 -4.73
N LEU A 46 7.86 15.75 -5.49
CA LEU A 46 8.14 14.43 -4.93
C LEU A 46 9.49 14.41 -4.18
N GLU A 47 10.55 15.00 -4.75
CA GLU A 47 11.85 15.12 -4.09
C GLU A 47 11.70 15.90 -2.76
N ASP A 48 11.02 17.04 -2.77
CA ASP A 48 10.80 17.88 -1.59
C ASP A 48 9.99 17.12 -0.49
N ALA A 49 8.93 16.42 -0.87
CA ALA A 49 8.14 15.61 0.07
C ALA A 49 8.95 14.46 0.69
N LEU A 50 9.82 13.84 -0.09
CA LEU A 50 10.71 12.77 0.40
C LEU A 50 11.86 13.31 1.25
N GLU A 51 12.40 14.48 0.93
CA GLU A 51 13.42 15.16 1.78
C GLU A 51 12.84 15.48 3.17
N GLU A 52 11.60 15.95 3.23
CA GLU A 52 10.89 16.16 4.50
C GLU A 52 10.70 14.84 5.25
N LYS A 53 10.22 13.79 4.56
CA LYS A 53 9.98 12.46 5.14
C LYS A 53 11.24 11.83 5.72
N PHE A 54 12.40 11.97 5.06
CA PHE A 54 13.67 11.43 5.50
C PHE A 54 14.54 12.46 6.27
N SER A 55 13.95 13.58 6.68
CA SER A 55 14.64 14.60 7.46
C SER A 55 15.25 14.01 8.73
N GLY A 56 16.54 14.25 8.94
CA GLY A 56 17.27 13.72 10.10
C GLY A 56 17.66 12.24 10.03
N MET A 57 17.29 11.52 8.98
CA MET A 57 17.70 10.12 8.79
C MET A 57 19.00 10.02 7.99
N LYS A 58 19.85 9.02 8.33
CA LYS A 58 21.04 8.72 7.54
C LYS A 58 20.63 7.97 6.28
N ARG A 59 20.79 8.60 5.12
CA ARG A 59 20.52 8.01 3.81
C ARG A 59 21.70 7.19 3.30
N ARG A 60 21.40 6.14 2.54
CA ARG A 60 22.40 5.29 1.84
C ARG A 60 22.75 5.86 0.48
N TYR A 61 21.81 6.55 -0.15
CA TYR A 61 21.92 7.04 -1.53
C TYR A 61 21.85 8.57 -1.56
N SER A 62 22.48 9.18 -2.55
CA SER A 62 22.46 10.64 -2.77
C SER A 62 21.07 11.11 -3.23
N SER A 63 20.37 10.31 -4.07
CA SER A 63 19.01 10.62 -4.51
C SER A 63 18.00 10.14 -3.48
N VAL A 64 17.18 11.05 -2.98
CA VAL A 64 16.09 10.75 -2.04
C VAL A 64 15.03 9.85 -2.66
N VAL A 65 14.74 10.02 -3.95
CA VAL A 65 13.79 9.16 -4.68
C VAL A 65 14.33 7.73 -4.76
N PHE A 66 15.62 7.56 -5.03
CA PHE A 66 16.24 6.24 -5.07
C PHE A 66 16.32 5.59 -3.68
N GLU A 67 16.55 6.38 -2.62
CA GLU A 67 16.44 5.91 -1.24
C GLU A 67 15.03 5.35 -0.96
N TYR A 68 13.99 6.10 -1.35
CA TYR A 68 12.60 5.68 -1.16
C TYR A 68 12.23 4.45 -1.98
N ILE A 69 12.67 4.35 -3.24
CA ILE A 69 12.45 3.17 -4.09
C ILE A 69 12.93 1.87 -3.39
N ASN A 70 14.03 1.96 -2.62
CA ASN A 70 14.57 0.82 -1.88
C ASN A 70 13.95 0.64 -0.48
N HIS A 71 13.07 1.53 -0.07
CA HIS A 71 12.34 1.41 1.19
C HIS A 71 11.12 0.51 1.03
N TYR A 72 10.73 -0.22 2.10
CA TYR A 72 9.59 -1.15 2.05
C TYR A 72 8.25 -0.45 1.73
N GLU A 73 8.08 0.81 2.19
CA GLU A 73 6.87 1.60 1.95
C GLU A 73 6.63 1.91 0.47
N SER A 74 7.68 1.90 -0.35
CA SER A 74 7.55 2.18 -1.78
C SER A 74 6.87 1.06 -2.58
N ALA A 75 6.66 -0.12 -1.99
CA ALA A 75 6.20 -1.31 -2.70
C ALA A 75 5.02 -1.06 -3.68
N PRO A 76 3.97 -0.30 -3.32
CA PRO A 76 2.85 -0.03 -4.23
C PRO A 76 3.18 0.87 -5.42
N VAL A 77 4.20 1.73 -5.31
CA VAL A 77 4.54 2.75 -6.32
C VAL A 77 5.97 2.59 -6.87
N ARG A 78 6.67 1.55 -6.47
CA ARG A 78 8.09 1.33 -6.77
C ARG A 78 8.40 1.32 -8.26
N GLU A 79 7.63 0.56 -9.03
CA GLU A 79 7.87 0.41 -10.47
C GLU A 79 7.64 1.74 -11.20
N SER A 80 6.53 2.43 -10.87
CA SER A 80 6.22 3.75 -11.42
C SER A 80 7.30 4.79 -11.08
N LEU A 81 7.75 4.81 -9.83
CA LEU A 81 8.82 5.72 -9.39
C LEU A 81 10.15 5.44 -10.08
N ASN A 82 10.48 4.17 -10.30
CA ASN A 82 11.71 3.80 -11.01
C ASN A 82 11.67 4.27 -12.45
N LEU A 83 10.55 4.05 -13.15
CA LEU A 83 10.32 4.56 -14.49
C LEU A 83 10.41 6.09 -14.55
N CYS A 84 9.72 6.78 -13.65
CA CYS A 84 9.75 8.25 -13.60
C CYS A 84 11.16 8.78 -13.34
N ARG A 85 11.95 8.12 -12.49
CA ARG A 85 13.35 8.47 -12.22
C ARG A 85 14.22 8.33 -13.48
N GLU A 86 14.03 7.27 -14.24
CA GLU A 86 14.78 7.06 -15.48
C GLU A 86 14.42 8.10 -16.54
N ILE A 87 13.14 8.40 -16.71
CA ILE A 87 12.66 9.45 -17.63
C ILE A 87 13.23 10.81 -17.20
N ARG A 88 13.15 11.17 -15.93
CA ARG A 88 13.72 12.43 -15.42
C ARG A 88 15.23 12.53 -15.71
N ASN A 89 15.96 11.43 -15.52
CA ASN A 89 17.38 11.42 -15.80
C ASN A 89 17.68 11.61 -17.29
N LEU A 90 16.91 10.99 -18.18
CA LEU A 90 17.00 11.22 -19.62
C LEU A 90 16.71 12.69 -19.99
N MET A 91 15.68 13.28 -19.39
CA MET A 91 15.30 14.68 -19.66
C MET A 91 16.35 15.69 -19.18
N THR A 92 17.05 15.40 -18.07
CA THR A 92 17.97 16.36 -17.45
C THR A 92 19.44 16.18 -17.88
N HIS A 93 19.84 14.98 -18.23
CA HIS A 93 21.24 14.64 -18.52
C HIS A 93 21.52 14.36 -20.00
N SER A 94 20.47 14.21 -20.81
CA SER A 94 20.66 14.03 -22.24
C SER A 94 20.70 15.37 -22.96
N ALA A 95 21.67 15.54 -23.85
CA ALA A 95 21.77 16.75 -24.64
C ALA A 95 20.53 16.93 -25.55
N ASN A 96 19.94 18.12 -25.55
CA ASN A 96 18.89 18.45 -26.48
C ASN A 96 19.42 18.41 -27.92
N LEU A 97 18.76 17.66 -28.78
CA LEU A 97 19.12 17.60 -30.21
C LEU A 97 18.50 18.80 -30.93
N GLY A 98 19.34 19.81 -31.23
CA GLY A 98 18.83 21.02 -31.93
C GLY A 98 17.82 21.84 -31.12
N GLY A 99 17.83 21.79 -29.80
CA GLY A 99 16.90 22.51 -28.92
C GLY A 99 15.56 21.77 -28.68
N VAL A 100 15.43 20.55 -29.20
CA VAL A 100 14.24 19.70 -28.98
C VAL A 100 14.53 18.69 -27.87
N PRO A 101 13.63 18.53 -26.84
CA PRO A 101 13.77 17.48 -25.83
C PRO A 101 13.81 16.09 -26.47
N ILE A 102 14.76 15.26 -26.04
CA ILE A 102 14.89 13.87 -26.55
C ILE A 102 13.73 12.99 -26.05
N VAL A 103 13.17 13.29 -24.89
CA VAL A 103 12.07 12.54 -24.27
C VAL A 103 10.98 13.53 -23.85
N GLU A 104 9.76 13.24 -24.27
CA GLU A 104 8.55 13.90 -23.76
C GLU A 104 7.72 12.84 -23.01
N PRO A 105 7.43 13.04 -21.71
CA PRO A 105 6.62 12.09 -20.92
C PRO A 105 5.21 11.99 -21.53
N SER A 106 4.72 10.76 -21.64
CA SER A 106 3.32 10.53 -22.03
C SER A 106 2.39 10.82 -20.85
N GLU A 107 1.11 11.12 -21.13
CA GLU A 107 0.09 11.36 -20.09
C GLU A 107 0.05 10.27 -19.02
N PRO A 108 0.05 8.96 -19.35
CA PRO A 108 0.08 7.90 -18.34
C PRO A 108 1.29 7.95 -17.40
N VAL A 109 2.43 8.46 -17.87
CA VAL A 109 3.64 8.60 -17.04
C VAL A 109 3.49 9.77 -16.06
N VAL A 110 2.92 10.90 -16.52
CA VAL A 110 2.63 12.05 -15.65
C VAL A 110 1.62 11.67 -14.59
N GLU A 111 0.55 10.95 -14.95
CA GLU A 111 -0.45 10.44 -14.02
C GLU A 111 0.15 9.46 -13.00
N ALA A 112 1.04 8.56 -13.43
CA ALA A 112 1.73 7.64 -12.55
C ALA A 112 2.62 8.38 -11.52
N LEU A 113 3.28 9.45 -11.94
CA LEU A 113 4.07 10.30 -11.04
C LEU A 113 3.19 11.07 -10.06
N ARG A 114 2.03 11.59 -10.52
CA ARG A 114 1.05 12.28 -9.66
C ARG A 114 0.50 11.34 -8.59
N ALA A 115 0.11 10.12 -8.98
CA ALA A 115 -0.36 9.09 -8.05
C ALA A 115 0.72 8.69 -7.03
N ALA A 116 1.98 8.60 -7.46
CA ALA A 116 3.09 8.29 -6.57
C ALA A 116 3.35 9.43 -5.56
N LEU A 117 3.27 10.69 -6.00
CA LEU A 117 3.38 11.86 -5.14
C LEU A 117 2.25 11.89 -4.10
N GLU A 118 1.02 11.65 -4.51
CA GLU A 118 -0.12 11.58 -3.60
C GLU A 118 0.06 10.47 -2.55
N TYR A 119 0.52 9.29 -2.98
CA TYR A 119 0.81 8.17 -2.08
C TYR A 119 1.89 8.51 -1.05
N VAL A 120 2.93 9.25 -1.44
CA VAL A 120 4.01 9.68 -0.52
C VAL A 120 3.49 10.71 0.49
N GLN A 121 2.69 11.67 0.02
CA GLN A 121 2.14 12.75 0.86
C GLN A 121 1.00 12.27 1.78
N ARG A 122 0.20 11.32 1.31
CA ARG A 122 -0.97 10.78 2.01
C ARG A 122 -0.97 9.25 1.97
N PRO A 123 -0.03 8.61 2.67
CA PRO A 123 0.00 7.15 2.71
C PRO A 123 -1.30 6.63 3.36
N PRO A 124 -1.83 5.49 2.89
CA PRO A 124 -3.04 4.90 3.45
C PRO A 124 -2.83 4.57 4.94
N LEU A 125 -3.78 5.00 5.76
CA LEU A 125 -3.73 4.77 7.20
C LEU A 125 -4.33 3.41 7.56
N ALA A 126 -3.74 2.72 8.52
CA ALA A 126 -4.24 1.44 9.01
C ALA A 126 -5.71 1.50 9.45
N LEU A 127 -6.15 2.65 9.99
CA LEU A 127 -7.53 2.86 10.42
C LEU A 127 -8.54 2.84 9.27
N GLU A 128 -8.16 3.23 8.06
CA GLU A 128 -9.02 3.21 6.86
C GLU A 128 -9.38 1.78 6.45
N TYR A 129 -8.48 0.83 6.74
CA TYR A 129 -8.64 -0.59 6.43
C TYR A 129 -9.04 -1.44 7.63
N ALA A 130 -9.08 -0.84 8.82
CA ALA A 130 -9.44 -1.56 10.04
C ALA A 130 -10.95 -1.78 10.15
N THR A 131 -11.32 -2.90 10.73
CA THR A 131 -12.68 -3.08 11.23
C THR A 131 -12.86 -2.24 12.49
N THR A 132 -13.80 -1.31 12.50
CA THR A 132 -13.98 -0.36 13.59
C THR A 132 -15.40 -0.34 14.14
N GLY A 133 -15.56 0.18 15.35
CA GLY A 133 -16.85 0.44 15.99
C GLY A 133 -17.66 -0.84 16.20
N GLN A 134 -18.94 -0.79 15.87
CA GLN A 134 -19.89 -1.89 16.08
C GLN A 134 -19.63 -3.13 15.21
N ARG A 135 -18.77 -3.02 14.22
CA ARG A 135 -18.36 -4.16 13.38
C ARG A 135 -17.31 -5.05 14.06
N ILE A 136 -16.68 -4.58 15.14
CA ILE A 136 -15.74 -5.38 15.90
C ILE A 136 -16.51 -6.37 16.75
N VAL A 137 -16.30 -7.65 16.49
CA VAL A 137 -16.83 -8.73 17.34
C VAL A 137 -15.87 -8.92 18.51
N CYS A 138 -16.39 -8.75 19.72
CA CYS A 138 -15.63 -8.91 20.96
C CYS A 138 -16.21 -10.06 21.80
N ALA A 139 -15.38 -10.63 22.64
CA ALA A 139 -15.76 -11.62 23.63
C ALA A 139 -15.61 -11.08 25.06
N GLY A 140 -16.40 -11.61 25.97
CA GLY A 140 -16.25 -11.38 27.41
C GLY A 140 -15.47 -12.51 28.10
N LEU A 141 -15.10 -12.30 29.37
CA LEU A 141 -14.35 -13.29 30.17
C LEU A 141 -15.11 -14.60 30.37
N SER A 142 -16.45 -14.58 30.31
CA SER A 142 -17.32 -15.75 30.50
C SER A 142 -17.69 -16.47 29.23
N ASP A 143 -17.24 -16.00 28.05
CA ASP A 143 -17.54 -16.66 26.79
C ASP A 143 -16.78 -17.99 26.69
N ARG A 144 -17.48 -19.01 26.23
CA ARG A 144 -16.90 -20.35 26.08
C ARG A 144 -15.99 -20.44 24.87
N VAL A 145 -14.85 -21.10 25.01
CA VAL A 145 -13.83 -21.27 23.95
C VAL A 145 -14.45 -21.85 22.67
N LEU A 146 -15.23 -22.94 22.76
CA LEU A 146 -15.85 -23.54 21.57
C LEU A 146 -16.82 -22.60 20.83
N LYS A 147 -17.55 -21.75 21.58
CA LYS A 147 -18.43 -20.74 20.96
C LYS A 147 -17.61 -19.72 20.16
N LEU A 148 -16.49 -19.28 20.73
CA LEU A 148 -15.59 -18.33 20.06
C LEU A 148 -14.93 -18.97 18.82
N MET A 149 -14.49 -20.22 18.91
CA MET A 149 -13.92 -20.96 17.79
C MET A 149 -14.94 -21.11 16.64
N ALA A 150 -16.19 -21.49 16.95
CA ALA A 150 -17.25 -21.59 15.96
C ALA A 150 -17.59 -20.25 15.31
N MET A 151 -17.51 -19.15 16.08
CA MET A 151 -17.70 -17.79 15.57
C MET A 151 -16.55 -17.37 14.65
N MET A 152 -15.32 -17.70 15.01
CA MET A 152 -14.12 -17.43 14.19
C MET A 152 -14.21 -18.17 12.85
N ASP A 153 -14.53 -19.45 12.86
CA ASP A 153 -14.69 -20.27 11.67
C ASP A 153 -15.80 -19.74 10.74
N LYS A 154 -16.99 -19.50 11.31
CA LYS A 154 -18.16 -19.02 10.55
C LYS A 154 -17.91 -17.66 9.86
N ASN A 155 -17.17 -16.75 10.50
CA ASN A 155 -16.99 -15.38 10.01
C ASN A 155 -15.59 -15.15 9.40
N GLY A 156 -14.73 -16.15 9.37
CA GLY A 156 -13.34 -16.02 8.88
C GLY A 156 -12.47 -15.13 9.77
N PHE A 157 -12.76 -15.03 11.05
CA PHE A 157 -11.95 -14.24 11.98
C PHE A 157 -10.75 -15.06 12.46
N SER A 158 -9.58 -14.45 12.50
CA SER A 158 -8.38 -15.05 13.11
C SER A 158 -8.14 -14.56 14.54
N HIS A 159 -8.81 -13.47 14.93
CA HIS A 159 -8.63 -12.80 16.21
C HIS A 159 -9.96 -12.25 16.74
N ILE A 160 -10.22 -12.40 18.04
CA ILE A 160 -11.35 -11.79 18.73
C ILE A 160 -10.82 -11.07 19.97
N PRO A 161 -11.00 -9.75 20.10
CA PRO A 161 -10.66 -9.01 21.31
C PRO A 161 -11.49 -9.48 22.51
N ILE A 162 -10.87 -9.60 23.65
CA ILE A 162 -11.54 -9.93 24.93
C ILE A 162 -11.67 -8.65 25.75
N LEU A 163 -12.89 -8.36 26.16
CA LEU A 163 -13.20 -7.17 26.96
C LEU A 163 -13.77 -7.58 28.32
N ASP A 164 -13.35 -6.83 29.36
CA ASP A 164 -14.02 -6.80 30.65
C ASP A 164 -14.59 -5.39 30.87
N LYS A 165 -15.91 -5.25 30.96
CA LYS A 165 -16.59 -3.95 31.19
C LYS A 165 -16.08 -2.83 30.26
N LYS A 166 -15.89 -3.11 28.98
CA LYS A 166 -15.33 -2.22 27.96
C LYS A 166 -13.79 -2.01 28.03
N ARG A 167 -13.10 -2.63 28.99
CA ARG A 167 -11.65 -2.59 29.07
C ARG A 167 -11.08 -3.74 28.24
N PHE A 168 -10.13 -3.43 27.38
CA PHE A 168 -9.37 -4.45 26.64
C PHE A 168 -8.49 -5.25 27.60
N ILE A 169 -8.63 -6.58 27.56
CA ILE A 169 -7.87 -7.52 28.42
C ILE A 169 -6.85 -8.30 27.58
N GLY A 170 -7.21 -8.70 26.37
CA GLY A 170 -6.36 -9.50 25.52
C GLY A 170 -7.02 -9.87 24.21
N VAL A 171 -6.39 -10.77 23.46
CA VAL A 171 -6.88 -11.28 22.18
C VAL A 171 -6.96 -12.80 22.21
N PHE A 172 -8.11 -13.33 21.88
CA PHE A 172 -8.29 -14.74 21.59
C PHE A 172 -7.98 -14.98 20.13
N SER A 173 -7.01 -15.83 19.81
CA SER A 173 -6.55 -16.05 18.45
C SER A 173 -6.39 -17.54 18.12
N VAL A 174 -6.46 -17.87 16.83
CA VAL A 174 -6.24 -19.24 16.33
C VAL A 174 -4.85 -19.75 16.73
N SER A 175 -3.84 -18.92 16.63
CA SER A 175 -2.45 -19.28 17.00
C SER A 175 -2.31 -19.59 18.50
N THR A 176 -2.99 -18.81 19.36
CA THR A 176 -2.99 -19.05 20.81
C THR A 176 -3.64 -20.39 21.15
N ILE A 177 -4.79 -20.70 20.53
CA ILE A 177 -5.49 -21.98 20.72
C ILE A 177 -4.57 -23.14 20.32
N PHE A 178 -3.95 -23.04 19.15
CA PHE A 178 -3.04 -24.08 18.64
C PHE A 178 -1.84 -24.28 19.58
N SER A 179 -1.25 -23.19 20.06
CA SER A 179 -0.15 -23.27 21.03
C SER A 179 -0.56 -23.92 22.35
N CYS A 180 -1.76 -23.60 22.86
CA CYS A 180 -2.27 -24.23 24.08
C CYS A 180 -2.49 -25.74 23.91
N LEU A 181 -3.03 -26.17 22.78
CA LEU A 181 -3.22 -27.60 22.47
C LEU A 181 -1.92 -28.36 22.30
N LEU A 182 -0.85 -27.71 21.82
CA LEU A 182 0.47 -28.32 21.72
C LEU A 182 1.15 -28.48 23.11
N LEU A 183 0.94 -27.49 23.98
CA LEU A 183 1.56 -27.49 25.32
C LEU A 183 0.83 -28.40 26.28
N ASP A 184 -0.47 -28.59 26.11
CA ASP A 184 -1.31 -29.46 26.94
C ASP A 184 -2.24 -30.29 26.05
N PRO A 185 -1.77 -31.48 25.58
CA PRO A 185 -2.56 -32.40 24.76
C PRO A 185 -3.82 -32.94 25.46
N GLU A 186 -3.86 -32.88 26.80
CA GLU A 186 -5.01 -33.30 27.62
C GLU A 186 -6.06 -32.19 27.77
N LEU A 187 -5.78 -30.99 27.24
CA LEU A 187 -6.67 -29.85 27.32
C LEU A 187 -8.05 -30.16 26.69
N ARG A 188 -9.08 -30.18 27.53
CA ARG A 188 -10.46 -30.36 27.06
C ARG A 188 -11.13 -29.02 26.85
N LEU A 189 -11.39 -28.67 25.58
CA LEU A 189 -12.09 -27.43 25.21
C LEU A 189 -13.59 -27.44 25.52
N THR A 190 -14.11 -28.55 26.07
CA THR A 190 -15.54 -28.79 26.30
C THR A 190 -16.05 -28.43 27.69
N GLN A 191 -15.20 -27.87 28.57
CA GLN A 191 -15.61 -27.44 29.92
C GLN A 191 -16.07 -25.99 29.91
#